data_58736c3d81d28cc6640c6d658b2fe668
#
_entry.id   58736c3d81d28cc6640c6d658b2fe668
#
_cell.length_a   1.000
_cell.length_b   1.000
_cell.length_c   1.000
_cell.angle_alpha   90.00
_cell.angle_beta   90.00
_cell.angle_gamma   90.00
#
_symmetry.space_group_name_H-M   'P 1'
#
loop_
_entity.id
_entity.type
_entity.pdbx_description
1 polymer ?
#
loop_
_entity_poly.entity_id
_entity_poly.type
_entity_poly.pdbx_seq_one_letter_code
_entity_poly.pdbx_strand_id
1 'polypeptide(L)'
;MSQPISDEVRNRALAEIQQSPEPQRRNISAQKSAVKVQEIYKNLLLSAYNVCYEVGEDDCWWDLHYSEGPGLNAYAFGDGSIVIQRDILVFTKTDDEVAFVVAHELGHHIANHLSETARRRGISSLAVAMLYAGVSVAILPSSDPYFAANTYNNLSVGAKTGSSLGGIVFSVAQELEADYLAAMILADSGYDLGKSRSILITMSKKGSNYQAGIFDTHPAGPDRLAAWDRTSENLE
;
A
#
# COMPACT_ATOMS: atom_id res chain seq x y z
N MET A 1 -14.83 -9.91 14.28
CA MET A 1 -15.06 -10.53 12.94
C MET A 1 -16.12 -9.70 12.23
N SER A 2 -15.75 -9.02 11.15
CA SER A 2 -16.71 -8.25 10.34
C SER A 2 -17.71 -9.21 9.68
N GLN A 3 -18.99 -8.85 9.66
CA GLN A 3 -20.01 -9.63 8.95
C GLN A 3 -19.67 -9.71 7.45
N PRO A 4 -19.95 -10.82 6.78
CA PRO A 4 -19.72 -10.95 5.35
C PRO A 4 -20.48 -9.87 4.58
N ILE A 5 -19.89 -9.38 3.50
CA ILE A 5 -20.52 -8.42 2.60
C ILE A 5 -21.63 -9.16 1.82
N SER A 6 -22.84 -8.62 1.84
CA SER A 6 -23.94 -9.23 1.07
C SER A 6 -23.76 -9.04 -0.44
N ASP A 7 -24.30 -9.95 -1.23
CA ASP A 7 -24.25 -9.85 -2.71
C ASP A 7 -24.87 -8.55 -3.22
N GLU A 8 -25.89 -8.02 -2.56
CA GLU A 8 -26.51 -6.75 -2.94
C GLU A 8 -25.52 -5.58 -2.79
N VAL A 9 -24.84 -5.48 -1.65
CA VAL A 9 -23.85 -4.42 -1.37
C VAL A 9 -22.66 -4.54 -2.32
N ARG A 10 -22.18 -5.75 -2.54
CA ARG A 10 -21.11 -6.03 -3.50
C ARG A 10 -21.47 -5.63 -4.92
N ASN A 11 -22.69 -5.97 -5.39
CA ASN A 11 -23.16 -5.63 -6.74
C ASN A 11 -23.33 -4.11 -6.92
N ARG A 12 -23.73 -3.39 -5.87
CA ARG A 12 -23.80 -1.93 -5.87
C ARG A 12 -22.40 -1.31 -6.03
N ALA A 13 -21.44 -1.78 -5.24
CA ALA A 13 -20.04 -1.34 -5.36
C ALA A 13 -19.44 -1.65 -6.74
N LEU A 14 -19.75 -2.81 -7.31
CA LEU A 14 -19.32 -3.18 -8.67
C LEU A 14 -19.91 -2.23 -9.72
N ALA A 15 -21.20 -1.92 -9.62
CA ALA A 15 -21.87 -0.99 -10.54
C ALA A 15 -21.26 0.41 -10.46
N GLU A 16 -20.93 0.88 -9.25
CA GLU A 16 -20.25 2.15 -9.05
C GLU A 16 -18.87 2.18 -9.70
N ILE A 17 -18.05 1.14 -9.49
CA ILE A 17 -16.75 1.01 -10.14
C ILE A 17 -16.89 1.07 -11.65
N GLN A 18 -17.84 0.34 -12.23
CA GLN A 18 -18.07 0.29 -13.68
C GLN A 18 -18.49 1.65 -14.27
N GLN A 19 -19.35 2.39 -13.56
CA GLN A 19 -19.89 3.68 -13.99
C GLN A 19 -18.93 4.85 -13.74
N SER A 20 -17.95 4.67 -12.86
CA SER A 20 -16.98 5.72 -12.54
C SER A 20 -16.10 6.05 -13.76
N PRO A 21 -15.68 7.31 -13.94
CA PRO A 21 -14.84 7.72 -15.06
C PRO A 21 -13.45 7.05 -14.97
N GLU A 22 -12.79 6.93 -16.12
CA GLU A 22 -11.42 6.44 -16.17
C GLU A 22 -10.46 7.39 -15.42
N PRO A 23 -9.58 6.84 -14.56
CA PRO A 23 -8.62 7.64 -13.81
C PRO A 23 -7.70 8.43 -14.74
N GLN A 24 -7.62 9.74 -14.52
CA GLN A 24 -6.81 10.65 -15.32
C GLN A 24 -5.44 10.86 -14.68
N ARG A 25 -4.40 10.96 -15.53
CA ARG A 25 -3.05 11.27 -15.07
C ARG A 25 -2.93 12.75 -14.73
N ARG A 26 -2.33 13.03 -13.55
CA ARG A 26 -1.94 14.40 -13.18
C ARG A 26 -0.49 14.66 -13.56
N ASN A 27 -0.20 15.92 -13.85
CA ASN A 27 1.18 16.38 -14.03
C ASN A 27 1.74 16.83 -12.68
N ILE A 28 2.57 15.99 -12.07
CA ILE A 28 3.27 16.28 -10.82
C ILE A 28 4.76 15.95 -10.98
N SER A 29 5.64 16.84 -10.53
CA SER A 29 7.08 16.59 -10.59
C SER A 29 7.51 15.57 -9.54
N ALA A 30 8.57 14.82 -9.81
CA ALA A 30 9.13 13.83 -8.90
C ALA A 30 9.48 14.46 -7.54
N GLN A 31 10.10 15.63 -7.54
CA GLN A 31 10.44 16.34 -6.30
C GLN A 31 9.19 16.68 -5.46
N LYS A 32 8.13 17.19 -6.09
CA LYS A 32 6.87 17.48 -5.37
C LYS A 32 6.23 16.21 -4.84
N SER A 33 6.30 15.13 -5.60
CA SER A 33 5.80 13.82 -5.18
C SER A 33 6.55 13.29 -3.95
N ALA A 34 7.88 13.34 -3.97
CA ALA A 34 8.71 12.88 -2.85
C ALA A 34 8.42 13.68 -1.56
N VAL A 35 8.39 15.01 -1.66
CA VAL A 35 8.06 15.87 -0.51
C VAL A 35 6.68 15.53 0.05
N LYS A 36 5.68 15.43 -0.82
CA LYS A 36 4.30 15.14 -0.42
C LYS A 36 4.17 13.78 0.28
N VAL A 37 4.77 12.74 -0.26
CA VAL A 37 4.75 11.40 0.35
C VAL A 37 5.39 11.43 1.75
N GLN A 38 6.51 12.13 1.91
CA GLN A 38 7.19 12.26 3.19
C GLN A 38 6.39 13.07 4.22
N GLU A 39 5.71 14.13 3.79
CA GLU A 39 4.83 14.93 4.67
C GLU A 39 3.64 14.09 5.17
N ILE A 40 2.97 13.39 4.24
CA ILE A 40 1.85 12.50 4.58
C ILE A 40 2.31 11.41 5.53
N TYR A 41 3.42 10.74 5.24
CA TYR A 41 3.96 9.68 6.10
C TYR A 41 4.20 10.18 7.53
N LYS A 42 4.85 11.34 7.69
CA LYS A 42 5.09 11.93 9.02
C LYS A 42 3.79 12.23 9.78
N ASN A 43 2.76 12.66 9.07
CA ASN A 43 1.46 12.96 9.69
C ASN A 43 0.75 11.67 10.15
N LEU A 44 0.99 10.53 9.49
CA LEU A 44 0.37 9.25 9.83
C LEU A 44 1.10 8.50 10.96
N LEU A 45 2.38 8.81 11.21
CA LEU A 45 3.23 8.00 12.09
C LEU A 45 2.69 7.83 13.50
N LEU A 46 2.22 8.91 14.13
CA LEU A 46 1.72 8.84 15.52
C LEU A 46 0.51 7.91 15.61
N SER A 47 -0.44 8.08 14.71
CA SER A 47 -1.63 7.23 14.64
C SER A 47 -1.28 5.79 14.30
N ALA A 48 -0.34 5.57 13.39
CA ALA A 48 0.15 4.23 13.07
C ALA A 48 0.79 3.54 14.28
N TYR A 49 1.59 4.26 15.08
CA TYR A 49 2.14 3.72 16.33
C TYR A 49 1.04 3.36 17.33
N ASN A 50 0.05 4.23 17.51
CA ASN A 50 -1.07 3.95 18.41
C ASN A 50 -1.81 2.69 17.99
N VAL A 51 -2.19 2.56 16.71
CA VAL A 51 -2.86 1.38 16.18
C VAL A 51 -2.01 0.12 16.32
N CYS A 52 -0.69 0.21 16.05
CA CYS A 52 0.23 -0.90 16.18
C CYS A 52 0.28 -1.45 17.63
N TYR A 53 0.42 -0.56 18.62
CA TYR A 53 0.40 -0.97 20.02
C TYR A 53 -0.96 -1.47 20.49
N GLU A 54 -2.05 -0.92 19.97
CA GLU A 54 -3.41 -1.39 20.29
C GLU A 54 -3.69 -2.81 19.83
N VAL A 55 -3.10 -3.22 18.69
CA VAL A 55 -3.22 -4.61 18.21
C VAL A 55 -2.21 -5.57 18.88
N GLY A 56 -1.34 -5.04 19.75
CA GLY A 56 -0.42 -5.83 20.58
C GLY A 56 0.90 -6.19 19.91
N GLU A 57 1.31 -5.43 18.89
CA GLU A 57 2.61 -5.58 18.26
C GLU A 57 3.67 -4.75 18.98
N ASP A 58 4.85 -5.33 19.17
CA ASP A 58 5.98 -4.68 19.88
C ASP A 58 6.98 -4.01 18.92
N ASP A 59 7.03 -4.45 17.65
CA ASP A 59 7.97 -3.95 16.63
C ASP A 59 7.26 -2.97 15.68
N CYS A 60 6.93 -1.80 16.21
CA CYS A 60 6.27 -0.74 15.49
C CYS A 60 7.31 0.25 14.93
N TRP A 61 8.06 -0.16 13.93
CA TRP A 61 9.04 0.69 13.27
C TRP A 61 8.96 0.56 11.76
N TRP A 62 8.95 1.71 11.07
CA TRP A 62 8.88 1.75 9.60
C TRP A 62 9.76 2.86 9.05
N ASP A 63 10.21 2.68 7.81
CA ASP A 63 10.91 3.71 7.04
C ASP A 63 10.33 3.80 5.63
N LEU A 64 9.96 5.00 5.21
CA LEU A 64 9.28 5.22 3.94
C LEU A 64 10.21 5.86 2.92
N HIS A 65 10.26 5.27 1.74
CA HIS A 65 11.02 5.71 0.60
C HIS A 65 10.12 6.02 -0.60
N TYR A 66 10.48 7.06 -1.34
CA TYR A 66 9.84 7.39 -2.60
C TYR A 66 10.72 6.96 -3.77
N SER A 67 10.13 6.29 -4.76
CA SER A 67 10.82 5.85 -5.98
C SER A 67 10.32 6.63 -7.19
N GLU A 68 11.24 7.23 -7.95
CA GLU A 68 10.96 7.91 -9.22
C GLU A 68 10.70 6.95 -10.39
N GLY A 69 10.99 5.66 -10.19
CA GLY A 69 10.78 4.63 -11.21
C GLY A 69 9.33 4.58 -11.67
N PRO A 70 9.12 4.27 -12.96
CA PRO A 70 7.77 4.11 -13.48
C PRO A 70 7.11 2.89 -12.83
N GLY A 71 5.87 3.07 -12.41
CA GLY A 71 5.06 2.01 -11.83
C GLY A 71 3.99 2.58 -10.93
N LEU A 72 2.83 1.96 -10.98
CA LEU A 72 1.71 2.27 -10.11
C LEU A 72 1.70 1.20 -9.01
N ASN A 73 2.67 1.31 -8.08
CA ASN A 73 2.81 0.34 -7.01
C ASN A 73 3.31 0.96 -5.70
N ALA A 74 2.98 0.30 -4.61
CA ALA A 74 3.60 0.47 -3.31
C ALA A 74 4.03 -0.91 -2.81
N TYR A 75 5.02 -0.95 -1.94
CA TYR A 75 5.57 -2.20 -1.41
C TYR A 75 5.90 -2.05 0.06
N ALA A 76 5.46 -3.01 0.85
CA ALA A 76 5.97 -3.26 2.18
C ALA A 76 7.07 -4.34 2.11
N PHE A 77 8.16 -4.13 2.83
CA PHE A 77 9.27 -5.09 2.95
C PHE A 77 9.39 -5.56 4.40
N GLY A 78 9.83 -6.79 4.57
CA GLY A 78 9.88 -7.40 5.88
C GLY A 78 10.85 -6.76 6.90
N ASP A 79 11.67 -5.80 6.48
CA ASP A 79 12.56 -5.01 7.35
C ASP A 79 11.93 -3.70 7.86
N GLY A 80 10.62 -3.53 7.65
CA GLY A 80 9.90 -2.31 8.02
C GLY A 80 9.91 -1.22 6.93
N SER A 81 10.62 -1.43 5.81
CA SER A 81 10.67 -0.45 4.73
C SER A 81 9.37 -0.44 3.91
N ILE A 82 8.94 0.75 3.52
CA ILE A 82 7.83 1.00 2.60
C ILE A 82 8.35 1.78 1.42
N VAL A 83 8.00 1.38 0.20
CA VAL A 83 8.36 2.09 -1.02
C VAL A 83 7.10 2.52 -1.76
N ILE A 84 6.96 3.81 -2.01
CA ILE A 84 5.88 4.37 -2.82
C ILE A 84 6.44 4.77 -4.19
N GLN A 85 5.92 4.18 -5.25
CA GLN A 85 6.32 4.53 -6.61
C GLN A 85 5.61 5.78 -7.12
N ARG A 86 6.29 6.48 -8.03
CA ARG A 86 5.86 7.78 -8.59
C ARG A 86 4.43 7.78 -9.13
N ASP A 87 4.03 6.74 -9.86
CA ASP A 87 2.73 6.77 -10.55
C ASP A 87 1.53 6.69 -9.59
N ILE A 88 1.74 6.34 -8.31
CA ILE A 88 0.73 6.53 -7.26
C ILE A 88 0.30 8.00 -7.23
N LEU A 89 1.26 8.94 -7.15
CA LEU A 89 0.98 10.37 -7.09
C LEU A 89 0.41 10.94 -8.39
N VAL A 90 0.66 10.25 -9.51
CA VAL A 90 0.14 10.64 -10.83
C VAL A 90 -1.37 10.34 -10.95
N PHE A 91 -1.85 9.28 -10.31
CA PHE A 91 -3.26 8.87 -10.41
C PHE A 91 -4.12 9.24 -9.18
N THR A 92 -3.52 9.64 -8.07
CA THR A 92 -4.24 10.18 -6.92
C THR A 92 -4.63 11.64 -7.16
N LYS A 93 -5.78 12.08 -6.64
CA LYS A 93 -6.34 13.42 -6.81
C LYS A 93 -6.13 14.29 -5.58
N THR A 94 -6.20 13.67 -4.40
CA THR A 94 -6.12 14.32 -3.09
C THR A 94 -4.99 13.76 -2.25
N ASP A 95 -4.65 14.45 -1.19
CA ASP A 95 -3.69 13.97 -0.20
C ASP A 95 -4.27 12.80 0.62
N ASP A 96 -5.61 12.77 0.78
CA ASP A 96 -6.31 11.68 1.44
C ASP A 96 -6.14 10.35 0.68
N GLU A 97 -6.18 10.37 -0.66
CA GLU A 97 -5.92 9.19 -1.47
C GLU A 97 -4.47 8.69 -1.35
N VAL A 98 -3.49 9.60 -1.27
CA VAL A 98 -2.09 9.22 -1.04
C VAL A 98 -1.91 8.69 0.37
N ALA A 99 -2.55 9.33 1.35
CA ALA A 99 -2.53 8.89 2.74
C ALA A 99 -3.12 7.48 2.89
N PHE A 100 -4.19 7.16 2.16
CA PHE A 100 -4.73 5.80 2.11
C PHE A 100 -3.65 4.79 1.70
N VAL A 101 -2.93 5.04 0.60
CA VAL A 101 -1.91 4.08 0.13
C VAL A 101 -0.82 3.90 1.18
N VAL A 102 -0.32 4.97 1.78
CA VAL A 102 0.70 4.89 2.83
C VAL A 102 0.17 4.14 4.06
N ALA A 103 -1.04 4.48 4.52
CA ALA A 103 -1.67 3.83 5.68
C ALA A 103 -1.97 2.34 5.42
N HIS A 104 -2.31 1.97 4.19
CA HIS A 104 -2.54 0.59 3.78
C HIS A 104 -1.25 -0.25 3.85
N GLU A 105 -0.12 0.26 3.38
CA GLU A 105 1.18 -0.41 3.54
C GLU A 105 1.59 -0.54 5.01
N LEU A 106 1.34 0.49 5.83
CA LEU A 106 1.50 0.41 7.28
C LEU A 106 0.61 -0.67 7.87
N GLY A 107 -0.65 -0.79 7.43
CA GLY A 107 -1.57 -1.83 7.82
C GLY A 107 -1.06 -3.25 7.54
N HIS A 108 -0.43 -3.47 6.38
CA HIS A 108 0.22 -4.74 6.06
C HIS A 108 1.37 -5.09 7.00
N HIS A 109 2.15 -4.10 7.44
CA HIS A 109 3.18 -4.30 8.44
C HIS A 109 2.59 -4.60 9.81
N ILE A 110 1.66 -3.79 10.29
CA ILE A 110 1.00 -3.93 11.59
C ILE A 110 0.34 -5.31 11.72
N ALA A 111 -0.33 -5.80 10.66
CA ALA A 111 -0.93 -7.13 10.64
C ALA A 111 0.06 -8.27 10.30
N ASN A 112 1.34 -7.97 10.11
CA ASN A 112 2.40 -8.94 9.81
C ASN A 112 2.12 -9.84 8.58
N HIS A 113 1.40 -9.30 7.59
CA HIS A 113 0.92 -10.04 6.42
C HIS A 113 2.03 -10.63 5.55
N LEU A 114 3.20 -9.97 5.49
CA LEU A 114 4.36 -10.47 4.74
C LEU A 114 4.85 -11.80 5.29
N SER A 115 5.10 -11.85 6.61
CA SER A 115 5.58 -13.06 7.28
C SER A 115 4.55 -14.19 7.20
N GLU A 116 3.27 -13.87 7.37
CA GLU A 116 2.19 -14.84 7.25
C GLU A 116 2.10 -15.42 5.84
N THR A 117 2.15 -14.57 4.81
CA THR A 117 2.07 -15.01 3.41
C THR A 117 3.30 -15.82 3.01
N ALA A 118 4.51 -15.42 3.45
CA ALA A 118 5.73 -16.17 3.23
C ALA A 118 5.64 -17.57 3.87
N ARG A 119 5.16 -17.67 5.09
CA ARG A 119 4.96 -18.94 5.80
C ARG A 119 3.93 -19.83 5.10
N ARG A 120 2.79 -19.28 4.69
CA ARG A 120 1.72 -20.02 3.98
C ARG A 120 2.19 -20.58 2.64
N ARG A 121 3.07 -19.87 1.94
CA ARG A 121 3.62 -20.30 0.65
C ARG A 121 4.79 -21.28 0.78
N GLY A 122 5.19 -21.64 1.99
CA GLY A 122 6.36 -22.50 2.23
C GLY A 122 7.67 -21.85 1.75
N ILE A 123 7.72 -20.54 1.67
CA ILE A 123 8.95 -19.81 1.38
C ILE A 123 9.87 -20.07 2.57
N SER A 124 11.02 -20.73 2.31
CA SER A 124 11.96 -21.05 3.38
C SER A 124 12.46 -19.76 4.06
N SER A 125 12.77 -19.85 5.35
CA SER A 125 13.38 -18.76 6.10
C SER A 125 14.64 -18.21 5.42
N LEU A 126 15.35 -19.03 4.65
CA LEU A 126 16.49 -18.63 3.84
C LEU A 126 16.08 -17.75 2.65
N ALA A 127 14.96 -18.04 1.98
CA ALA A 127 14.46 -17.21 0.87
C ALA A 127 13.92 -15.87 1.39
N VAL A 128 13.25 -15.87 2.54
CA VAL A 128 12.84 -14.65 3.24
C VAL A 128 14.08 -13.86 3.67
N ALA A 129 15.09 -14.50 4.26
CA ALA A 129 16.34 -13.85 4.65
C ALA A 129 17.12 -13.28 3.44
N MET A 130 17.07 -13.92 2.27
CA MET A 130 17.64 -13.37 1.04
C MET A 130 16.84 -12.17 0.50
N LEU A 131 15.53 -12.13 0.72
CA LEU A 131 14.69 -10.96 0.47
C LEU A 131 15.12 -9.80 1.37
N TYR A 132 15.30 -10.06 2.65
CA TYR A 132 15.82 -9.10 3.62
C TYR A 132 17.26 -8.67 3.29
N ALA A 133 18.16 -9.62 3.01
CA ALA A 133 19.56 -9.34 2.69
C ALA A 133 19.72 -8.59 1.37
N GLY A 134 18.90 -8.87 0.37
CA GLY A 134 18.88 -8.14 -0.90
C GLY A 134 18.54 -6.67 -0.72
N VAL A 135 17.56 -6.37 0.12
CA VAL A 135 17.23 -4.99 0.49
C VAL A 135 18.31 -4.38 1.37
N SER A 136 18.81 -5.10 2.37
CA SER A 136 19.85 -4.59 3.29
C SER A 136 21.19 -4.33 2.59
N VAL A 137 21.58 -5.12 1.60
CA VAL A 137 22.78 -4.87 0.77
C VAL A 137 22.60 -3.66 -0.14
N ALA A 138 21.35 -3.39 -0.55
CA ALA A 138 21.03 -2.22 -1.35
C ALA A 138 20.97 -0.91 -0.54
N ILE A 139 20.73 -1.01 0.78
CA ILE A 139 20.66 0.11 1.73
C ILE A 139 21.98 0.30 2.49
N LEU A 140 23.12 -0.08 1.93
CA LEU A 140 24.40 0.34 2.52
C LEU A 140 24.40 1.87 2.65
N PRO A 141 24.74 2.41 3.84
CA PRO A 141 24.61 3.83 4.10
C PRO A 141 25.54 4.62 3.19
N SER A 142 25.02 5.06 2.06
CA SER A 142 25.60 6.18 1.36
C SER A 142 24.87 7.41 1.87
N SER A 143 25.62 8.40 2.29
CA SER A 143 25.12 9.72 2.64
C SER A 143 24.53 10.48 1.43
N ASP A 144 24.34 9.78 0.30
CA ASP A 144 23.79 10.31 -0.94
C ASP A 144 22.33 9.84 -1.13
N PRO A 145 21.35 10.75 -0.97
CA PRO A 145 19.93 10.44 -1.21
C PRO A 145 19.65 9.93 -2.64
N TYR A 146 20.52 10.29 -3.60
CA TYR A 146 20.41 9.86 -4.99
C TYR A 146 20.81 8.39 -5.18
N PHE A 147 21.73 7.89 -4.34
CA PHE A 147 22.15 6.49 -4.36
C PHE A 147 21.05 5.58 -3.84
N ALA A 148 20.40 5.96 -2.75
CA ALA A 148 19.25 5.21 -2.21
C ALA A 148 18.11 5.12 -3.25
N ALA A 149 17.73 6.24 -3.87
CA ALA A 149 16.70 6.26 -4.91
C ALA A 149 17.06 5.40 -6.13
N ASN A 150 18.31 5.42 -6.59
CA ASN A 150 18.78 4.57 -7.70
C ASN A 150 18.82 3.08 -7.34
N THR A 151 19.11 2.76 -6.09
CA THR A 151 19.15 1.38 -5.61
C THR A 151 17.75 0.79 -5.56
N TYR A 152 16.76 1.53 -5.06
CA TYR A 152 15.35 1.15 -5.13
C TYR A 152 14.83 1.05 -6.55
N ASN A 153 15.24 1.93 -7.46
CA ASN A 153 14.92 1.82 -8.88
C ASN A 153 15.48 0.53 -9.51
N ASN A 154 16.70 0.15 -9.15
CA ASN A 154 17.32 -1.09 -9.62
C ASN A 154 16.67 -2.35 -9.01
N LEU A 155 16.20 -2.30 -7.75
CA LEU A 155 15.41 -3.37 -7.15
C LEU A 155 14.05 -3.54 -7.85
N SER A 156 13.39 -2.44 -8.21
CA SER A 156 12.13 -2.49 -8.94
C SER A 156 12.30 -3.07 -10.35
N VAL A 157 13.46 -2.86 -10.98
CA VAL A 157 13.85 -3.50 -12.24
C VAL A 157 14.20 -4.98 -12.03
N GLY A 158 14.88 -5.31 -10.94
CA GLY A 158 15.18 -6.72 -10.56
C GLY A 158 13.90 -7.51 -10.27
N ALA A 159 12.90 -6.90 -9.65
CA ALA A 159 11.58 -7.49 -9.45
C ALA A 159 10.82 -7.76 -10.77
N LYS A 160 11.09 -6.99 -11.82
CA LYS A 160 10.53 -7.23 -13.17
C LYS A 160 11.20 -8.36 -13.92
N THR A 161 12.45 -8.68 -13.61
CA THR A 161 13.24 -9.70 -14.32
C THR A 161 13.42 -11.00 -13.56
N GLY A 162 13.15 -11.02 -12.26
CA GLY A 162 13.34 -12.17 -11.37
C GLY A 162 12.06 -12.56 -10.66
N SER A 163 11.27 -13.30 -11.31
CA SER A 163 10.12 -14.14 -11.00
C SER A 163 9.86 -14.63 -9.55
N SER A 164 10.53 -14.18 -8.51
CA SER A 164 10.31 -14.68 -7.15
C SER A 164 10.14 -13.61 -6.05
N LEU A 165 10.43 -12.35 -6.33
CA LEU A 165 10.33 -11.25 -5.37
C LEU A 165 9.11 -10.35 -5.58
N GLY A 166 8.62 -10.20 -6.82
CA GLY A 166 7.45 -9.40 -7.17
C GLY A 166 6.11 -10.12 -7.08
N GLY A 167 6.05 -11.27 -6.45
CA GLY A 167 4.88 -12.16 -6.49
C GLY A 167 4.18 -12.42 -5.16
N ILE A 168 4.37 -11.61 -4.14
CA ILE A 168 3.52 -11.70 -2.94
C ILE A 168 2.20 -11.04 -3.28
N VAL A 169 1.20 -11.86 -3.60
CA VAL A 169 -0.20 -11.42 -3.71
C VAL A 169 -0.85 -11.74 -2.38
N PHE A 170 -1.38 -10.73 -1.74
CA PHE A 170 -2.14 -10.87 -0.50
C PHE A 170 -3.52 -11.47 -0.76
N SER A 171 -4.06 -12.16 0.22
CA SER A 171 -5.44 -12.66 0.15
C SER A 171 -6.43 -11.49 0.33
N VAL A 172 -7.65 -11.66 -0.17
CA VAL A 172 -8.71 -10.66 0.04
C VAL A 172 -8.91 -10.36 1.53
N ALA A 173 -8.79 -11.36 2.41
CA ALA A 173 -8.91 -11.16 3.85
C ALA A 173 -7.81 -10.23 4.41
N GLN A 174 -6.55 -10.42 3.96
CA GLN A 174 -5.43 -9.56 4.35
C GLN A 174 -5.58 -8.14 3.81
N GLU A 175 -6.11 -7.99 2.59
CA GLU A 175 -6.42 -6.67 2.03
C GLU A 175 -7.50 -5.94 2.84
N LEU A 176 -8.55 -6.64 3.24
CA LEU A 176 -9.63 -6.07 4.06
C LEU A 176 -9.13 -5.68 5.46
N GLU A 177 -8.21 -6.45 6.03
CA GLU A 177 -7.59 -6.14 7.31
C GLU A 177 -6.66 -4.93 7.21
N ALA A 178 -5.81 -4.86 6.18
CA ALA A 178 -4.97 -3.70 5.91
C ALA A 178 -5.80 -2.43 5.65
N ASP A 179 -6.91 -2.52 4.90
CA ASP A 179 -7.84 -1.42 4.71
C ASP A 179 -8.49 -0.95 6.01
N TYR A 180 -8.88 -1.88 6.90
CA TYR A 180 -9.45 -1.55 8.19
C TYR A 180 -8.45 -0.80 9.08
N LEU A 181 -7.21 -1.29 9.17
CA LEU A 181 -6.14 -0.62 9.92
C LEU A 181 -5.81 0.75 9.31
N ALA A 182 -5.79 0.85 7.97
CA ALA A 182 -5.62 2.11 7.27
C ALA A 182 -6.73 3.11 7.63
N ALA A 183 -7.98 2.68 7.70
CA ALA A 183 -9.09 3.55 8.07
C ALA A 183 -8.96 4.09 9.50
N MET A 184 -8.51 3.25 10.45
CA MET A 184 -8.23 3.68 11.83
C MET A 184 -7.11 4.73 11.86
N ILE A 185 -6.00 4.47 11.16
CA ILE A 185 -4.86 5.40 11.08
C ILE A 185 -5.29 6.74 10.46
N LEU A 186 -6.05 6.70 9.37
CA LEU A 186 -6.52 7.91 8.67
C LEU A 186 -7.48 8.74 9.51
N ALA A 187 -8.46 8.10 10.15
CA ALA A 187 -9.43 8.77 11.01
C ALA A 187 -8.74 9.48 12.19
N ASP A 188 -7.81 8.80 12.88
CA ASP A 188 -7.04 9.36 13.99
C ASP A 188 -6.08 10.48 13.54
N SER A 189 -5.58 10.40 12.30
CA SER A 189 -4.72 11.44 11.70
C SER A 189 -5.50 12.60 11.07
N GLY A 190 -6.85 12.57 11.09
CA GLY A 190 -7.70 13.63 10.57
C GLY A 190 -7.83 13.68 9.04
N TYR A 191 -7.52 12.60 8.34
CA TYR A 191 -7.78 12.46 6.91
C TYR A 191 -9.24 12.10 6.64
N ASP A 192 -9.75 12.55 5.50
CA ASP A 192 -11.13 12.34 5.06
C ASP A 192 -11.29 10.94 4.44
N LEU A 193 -12.00 10.04 5.13
CA LEU A 193 -12.21 8.67 4.68
C LEU A 193 -13.04 8.60 3.39
N GLY A 194 -13.99 9.51 3.21
CA GLY A 194 -14.79 9.60 2.01
C GLY A 194 -13.96 9.99 0.78
N LYS A 195 -12.99 10.90 0.92
CA LYS A 195 -12.05 11.24 -0.17
C LYS A 195 -11.06 10.11 -0.42
N SER A 196 -10.54 9.49 0.63
CA SER A 196 -9.63 8.34 0.54
C SER A 196 -10.24 7.18 -0.26
N ARG A 197 -11.53 6.95 -0.13
CA ARG A 197 -12.33 5.93 -0.81
C ARG A 197 -12.10 5.88 -2.33
N SER A 198 -11.90 7.03 -2.96
CA SER A 198 -11.82 7.11 -4.42
C SER A 198 -10.59 6.40 -5.00
N ILE A 199 -9.54 6.16 -4.19
CA ILE A 199 -8.38 5.37 -4.64
C ILE A 199 -8.76 3.91 -4.92
N LEU A 200 -9.67 3.32 -4.13
CA LEU A 200 -10.13 1.94 -4.36
C LEU A 200 -10.83 1.79 -5.72
N ILE A 201 -11.59 2.80 -6.14
CA ILE A 201 -12.18 2.83 -7.48
C ILE A 201 -11.10 2.96 -8.55
N THR A 202 -10.13 3.86 -8.34
CA THR A 202 -8.98 4.04 -9.23
C THR A 202 -8.19 2.74 -9.39
N MET A 203 -7.90 2.07 -8.29
CA MET A 203 -7.23 0.77 -8.26
C MET A 203 -8.01 -0.29 -9.04
N SER A 204 -9.32 -0.41 -8.79
CA SER A 204 -10.16 -1.39 -9.47
C SER A 204 -10.20 -1.20 -10.99
N LYS A 205 -10.17 0.04 -11.47
CA LYS A 205 -10.17 0.34 -12.90
C LYS A 205 -8.81 0.14 -13.59
N LYS A 206 -7.72 0.30 -12.87
CA LYS A 206 -6.36 0.19 -13.42
C LYS A 206 -5.77 -1.21 -13.33
N GLY A 207 -6.27 -2.07 -12.45
CA GLY A 207 -5.70 -3.39 -12.18
C GLY A 207 -5.61 -4.33 -13.39
N SER A 208 -6.49 -4.19 -14.38
CA SER A 208 -6.47 -5.03 -15.58
C SER A 208 -5.48 -4.56 -16.67
N ASN A 209 -4.95 -3.36 -16.59
CA ASN A 209 -4.19 -2.72 -17.67
C ASN A 209 -2.70 -2.51 -17.37
N TYR A 210 -2.28 -2.68 -16.13
CA TYR A 210 -0.89 -2.53 -15.74
C TYR A 210 -0.26 -3.89 -15.42
N GLN A 211 0.75 -4.26 -16.19
CA GLN A 211 1.57 -5.43 -15.91
C GLN A 211 2.48 -5.13 -14.71
N ALA A 212 2.31 -5.87 -13.62
CA ALA A 212 3.04 -5.73 -12.37
C ALA A 212 2.94 -4.33 -11.72
N GLY A 213 1.83 -4.05 -11.05
CA GLY A 213 1.63 -2.86 -10.25
C GLY A 213 0.96 -3.20 -8.91
N ILE A 214 0.68 -2.21 -8.08
CA ILE A 214 -0.01 -2.35 -6.78
C ILE A 214 -1.28 -3.22 -6.89
N PHE A 215 -1.88 -3.26 -8.07
CA PHE A 215 -3.09 -4.01 -8.38
C PHE A 215 -2.87 -5.50 -8.56
N ASP A 216 -1.62 -5.93 -8.84
CA ASP A 216 -1.27 -7.34 -8.98
C ASP A 216 -0.90 -7.96 -7.62
N THR A 217 -0.33 -7.17 -6.72
CA THR A 217 0.00 -7.58 -5.35
C THR A 217 -1.13 -7.33 -4.36
N HIS A 218 -1.97 -6.31 -4.61
CA HIS A 218 -3.09 -5.87 -3.77
C HIS A 218 -4.40 -5.91 -4.56
N PRO A 219 -5.06 -7.07 -4.68
CA PRO A 219 -6.31 -7.18 -5.42
C PRO A 219 -7.36 -6.16 -4.94
N ALA A 220 -7.78 -5.28 -5.85
CA ALA A 220 -8.86 -4.36 -5.60
C ALA A 220 -10.20 -4.97 -6.07
N GLY A 221 -11.29 -4.31 -5.79
CA GLY A 221 -12.58 -4.74 -6.27
C GLY A 221 -13.76 -4.34 -5.39
N PRO A 222 -14.95 -4.82 -5.73
CA PRO A 222 -16.18 -4.41 -5.06
C PRO A 222 -16.24 -4.80 -3.58
N ASP A 223 -15.57 -5.88 -3.18
CA ASP A 223 -15.56 -6.31 -1.79
C ASP A 223 -14.76 -5.33 -0.91
N ARG A 224 -13.61 -4.85 -1.37
CA ARG A 224 -12.82 -3.84 -0.65
C ARG A 224 -13.55 -2.50 -0.58
N LEU A 225 -14.16 -2.05 -1.69
CA LEU A 225 -14.93 -0.81 -1.70
C LEU A 225 -16.11 -0.87 -0.73
N ALA A 226 -16.85 -1.97 -0.74
CA ALA A 226 -17.99 -2.17 0.15
C ALA A 226 -17.59 -2.30 1.63
N ALA A 227 -16.43 -2.92 1.91
CA ALA A 227 -15.90 -3.03 3.26
C ALA A 227 -15.42 -1.67 3.78
N TRP A 228 -14.77 -0.87 2.92
CA TRP A 228 -14.35 0.49 3.23
C TRP A 228 -15.54 1.37 3.63
N ASP A 229 -16.62 1.35 2.86
CA ASP A 229 -17.83 2.13 3.14
C ASP A 229 -18.39 1.81 4.54
N ARG A 230 -18.50 0.51 4.85
CA ARG A 230 -18.95 0.06 6.18
C ARG A 230 -17.99 0.50 7.30
N THR A 231 -16.69 0.44 7.05
CA THR A 231 -15.69 0.83 8.05
C THR A 231 -15.75 2.33 8.31
N SER A 232 -15.86 3.13 7.25
CA SER A 232 -15.97 4.59 7.35
C SER A 232 -17.20 5.02 8.13
N GLU A 233 -18.38 4.42 7.84
CA GLU A 233 -19.63 4.68 8.57
C GLU A 233 -19.54 4.39 10.07
N ASN A 234 -18.65 3.48 10.50
CA ASN A 234 -18.47 3.14 11.92
C ASN A 234 -17.42 4.01 12.63
N LEU A 235 -16.57 4.71 11.89
CA LEU A 235 -15.50 5.55 12.43
C LEU A 235 -15.85 7.05 12.42
N GLU A 236 -16.86 7.47 11.65
CA GLU A 236 -17.45 8.82 11.65
C GLU A 236 -18.49 8.98 12.77
#